data_7115deed80cb45c4ed0f6a0c2778c826
#
_entry.id   7115deed80cb45c4ed0f6a0c2778c826
#
_cell.length_a   1.000
_cell.length_b   1.000
_cell.length_c   1.000
_cell.angle_alpha   90.00
_cell.angle_beta   90.00
_cell.angle_gamma   90.00
#
_symmetry.space_group_name_H-M   'P 1'
#
loop_
_entity.id
_entity.type
_entity.pdbx_description
1 polymer ?
#
loop_
_entity_poly.entity_id
_entity_poly.type
_entity_poly.pdbx_seq_one_letter_code
_entity_poly.pdbx_strand_id
1 'polypeptide(L)'
;MTPLERSAVYGGFAAAFRTADGGADVLDEAVIPPPSKDAARAFMAAFDPSISKTAVSLHASAHLERDQTDLYQELIRWYDHFGLKRRDGGELPDHLSVMLEFLQFLTAQENANAADAAAVASLHAAQADFVTRQVLPLVDTVIGKLETADPRYHALPGALRAFLDDELAVLGR
;
A
#
# COMPACT_ATOMS: atom_id res chain seq x y z
N MET A 1 -6.14 -1.26 -17.45
CA MET A 1 -7.15 -1.21 -16.34
C MET A 1 -7.82 0.15 -16.30
N THR A 2 -9.14 0.17 -16.05
CA THR A 2 -9.89 1.39 -15.74
C THR A 2 -9.52 1.93 -14.35
N PRO A 3 -9.83 3.22 -14.02
CA PRO A 3 -9.58 3.73 -12.68
C PRO A 3 -10.26 2.94 -11.56
N LEU A 4 -11.46 2.39 -11.79
CA LEU A 4 -12.16 1.56 -10.80
C LEU A 4 -11.47 0.20 -10.59
N GLU A 5 -10.99 -0.44 -11.66
CA GLU A 5 -10.22 -1.68 -11.54
C GLU A 5 -8.92 -1.44 -10.79
N ARG A 6 -8.20 -0.36 -11.10
CA ARG A 6 -6.97 0.04 -10.37
C ARG A 6 -7.26 0.30 -8.90
N SER A 7 -8.34 1.03 -8.60
CA SER A 7 -8.81 1.26 -7.22
C SER A 7 -9.09 -0.04 -6.48
N ALA A 8 -9.74 -1.01 -7.12
CA ALA A 8 -10.00 -2.32 -6.52
C ALA A 8 -8.68 -3.07 -6.20
N VAL A 9 -7.70 -3.03 -7.10
CA VAL A 9 -6.38 -3.65 -6.87
C VAL A 9 -5.64 -2.99 -5.69
N TYR A 10 -5.65 -1.65 -5.59
CA TYR A 10 -5.11 -0.97 -4.41
C TYR A 10 -5.77 -1.42 -3.12
N GLY A 11 -7.12 -1.53 -3.11
CA GLY A 11 -7.89 -2.04 -1.97
C GLY A 11 -7.54 -3.49 -1.62
N GLY A 12 -7.33 -4.34 -2.63
CA GLY A 12 -6.87 -5.71 -2.45
C GLY A 12 -5.50 -5.79 -1.77
N PHE A 13 -4.52 -5.01 -2.23
CA PHE A 13 -3.21 -4.91 -1.58
C PHE A 13 -3.29 -4.32 -0.17
N ALA A 14 -4.10 -3.27 0.04
CA ALA A 14 -4.30 -2.69 1.36
C ALA A 14 -4.84 -3.73 2.36
N ALA A 15 -5.81 -4.53 1.95
CA ALA A 15 -6.36 -5.62 2.75
C ALA A 15 -5.32 -6.72 3.01
N ALA A 16 -4.54 -7.11 1.99
CA ALA A 16 -3.52 -8.16 2.10
C ALA A 16 -2.37 -7.78 3.05
N PHE A 17 -2.03 -6.49 3.16
CA PHE A 17 -1.05 -6.00 4.13
C PHE A 17 -1.66 -5.63 5.50
N ARG A 18 -2.96 -5.82 5.68
CA ARG A 18 -3.64 -5.59 6.96
C ARG A 18 -3.99 -6.88 7.69
N THR A 19 -4.44 -7.89 6.96
CA THR A 19 -4.88 -9.18 7.53
C THR A 19 -4.39 -10.35 6.69
N ALA A 20 -4.26 -11.49 7.32
CA ALA A 20 -3.68 -12.69 6.72
C ALA A 20 -4.47 -13.23 5.52
N ASP A 21 -5.77 -13.05 5.48
CA ASP A 21 -6.70 -13.47 4.43
C ASP A 21 -7.14 -12.32 3.52
N GLY A 22 -6.67 -11.10 3.80
CA GLY A 22 -7.05 -9.91 3.06
C GLY A 22 -6.69 -9.97 1.57
N GLY A 23 -7.55 -9.37 0.74
CA GLY A 23 -7.33 -9.24 -0.70
C GLY A 23 -7.39 -10.52 -1.52
N ALA A 24 -7.70 -11.66 -0.92
CA ALA A 24 -7.72 -12.96 -1.62
C ALA A 24 -8.80 -13.06 -2.71
N ASP A 25 -9.82 -12.24 -2.63
CA ASP A 25 -10.93 -12.16 -3.59
C ASP A 25 -10.67 -11.18 -4.75
N VAL A 26 -9.64 -10.38 -4.66
CA VAL A 26 -9.32 -9.32 -5.64
C VAL A 26 -8.00 -9.55 -6.36
N LEU A 27 -6.99 -10.04 -5.61
CA LEU A 27 -5.64 -10.25 -6.14
C LEU A 27 -5.54 -11.55 -6.93
N ASP A 28 -4.82 -11.50 -8.07
CA ASP A 28 -4.66 -12.65 -8.96
C ASP A 28 -3.91 -13.79 -8.27
N GLU A 29 -4.59 -14.92 -8.07
CA GLU A 29 -4.03 -16.13 -7.45
C GLU A 29 -2.86 -16.74 -8.23
N ALA A 30 -2.75 -16.45 -9.53
CA ALA A 30 -1.60 -16.90 -10.34
C ALA A 30 -0.31 -16.15 -9.97
N VAL A 31 -0.43 -14.95 -9.39
CA VAL A 31 0.69 -14.10 -8.98
C VAL A 31 0.90 -14.16 -7.48
N ILE A 32 -0.18 -14.11 -6.71
CA ILE A 32 -0.17 -14.12 -5.24
C ILE A 32 -0.93 -15.34 -4.75
N PRO A 33 -0.26 -16.40 -4.30
CA PRO A 33 -0.93 -17.60 -3.82
C PRO A 33 -2.01 -17.32 -2.77
N PRO A 34 -3.10 -18.10 -2.74
CA PRO A 34 -4.16 -17.94 -1.76
C PRO A 34 -3.64 -18.16 -0.33
N PRO A 35 -4.33 -17.63 0.69
CA PRO A 35 -3.95 -17.84 2.09
C PRO A 35 -3.92 -19.33 2.45
N SER A 36 -2.85 -19.75 3.12
CA SER A 36 -2.72 -21.10 3.66
C SER A 36 -3.56 -21.28 4.92
N LYS A 37 -3.69 -22.53 5.41
CA LYS A 37 -4.34 -22.81 6.70
C LYS A 37 -3.65 -22.13 7.90
N ASP A 38 -2.35 -21.87 7.77
CA ASP A 38 -1.50 -21.20 8.77
C ASP A 38 -1.27 -19.71 8.46
N ALA A 39 -2.04 -19.13 7.56
CA ALA A 39 -1.82 -17.76 7.06
C ALA A 39 -1.70 -16.71 8.16
N ALA A 40 -2.52 -16.79 9.21
CA ALA A 40 -2.45 -15.83 10.32
C ALA A 40 -1.09 -15.88 11.04
N ARG A 41 -0.56 -17.07 11.30
CA ARG A 41 0.76 -17.24 11.92
C ARG A 41 1.88 -16.78 10.99
N ALA A 42 1.78 -17.13 9.72
CA ALA A 42 2.76 -16.76 8.71
C ALA A 42 2.79 -15.23 8.49
N PHE A 43 1.62 -14.58 8.47
CA PHE A 43 1.50 -13.12 8.40
C PHE A 43 2.19 -12.42 9.57
N MET A 44 1.88 -12.84 10.80
CA MET A 44 2.52 -12.28 11.99
C MET A 44 4.03 -12.54 12.01
N ALA A 45 4.48 -13.72 11.61
CA ALA A 45 5.91 -14.03 11.51
C ALA A 45 6.64 -13.18 10.45
N ALA A 46 5.95 -12.83 9.36
CA ALA A 46 6.51 -12.00 8.29
C ALA A 46 6.54 -10.50 8.63
N PHE A 47 5.50 -9.98 9.31
CA PHE A 47 5.26 -8.53 9.40
C PHE A 47 5.11 -7.97 10.82
N ASP A 48 5.09 -8.79 11.86
CA ASP A 48 4.99 -8.32 13.23
C ASP A 48 6.32 -8.49 14.00
N PRO A 49 7.12 -7.41 14.17
CA PRO A 49 8.40 -7.47 14.89
C PRO A 49 8.26 -7.83 16.39
N SER A 50 7.06 -7.75 16.95
CA SER A 50 6.82 -8.20 18.35
C SER A 50 6.74 -9.72 18.45
N ILE A 51 6.42 -10.40 17.36
CA ILE A 51 6.27 -11.85 17.27
C ILE A 51 7.52 -12.54 16.74
N SER A 52 8.18 -11.94 15.74
CA SER A 52 9.36 -12.53 15.09
C SER A 52 10.49 -11.49 14.94
N LYS A 53 11.73 -11.90 15.26
CA LYS A 53 12.91 -11.07 15.09
C LYS A 53 13.30 -10.85 13.62
N THR A 54 12.83 -11.70 12.72
CA THR A 54 13.01 -11.60 11.26
C THR A 54 11.85 -10.91 10.57
N ALA A 55 10.80 -10.56 11.32
CA ALA A 55 9.67 -9.83 10.77
C ALA A 55 10.08 -8.43 10.31
N VAL A 56 9.48 -8.00 9.20
CA VAL A 56 9.69 -6.65 8.63
C VAL A 56 8.47 -5.80 8.92
N SER A 57 8.66 -4.70 9.64
CA SER A 57 7.56 -3.77 9.93
C SER A 57 6.97 -3.20 8.64
N LEU A 58 5.64 -3.04 8.62
CA LEU A 58 4.93 -2.35 7.54
C LEU A 58 4.75 -0.85 7.81
N HIS A 59 5.42 -0.31 8.82
CA HIS A 59 5.48 1.12 9.14
C HIS A 59 6.72 1.77 8.53
N ALA A 60 6.53 2.85 7.78
CA ALA A 60 7.62 3.58 7.15
C ALA A 60 8.60 4.17 8.18
N SER A 61 8.09 4.62 9.33
CA SER A 61 8.90 5.15 10.43
C SER A 61 9.89 4.14 11.03
N ALA A 62 9.66 2.84 10.84
CA ALA A 62 10.56 1.79 11.31
C ALA A 62 11.82 1.61 10.43
N HIS A 63 11.83 2.21 9.23
CA HIS A 63 12.88 1.96 8.23
C HIS A 63 13.55 3.22 7.69
N LEU A 64 12.81 4.31 7.60
CA LEU A 64 13.32 5.54 7.02
C LEU A 64 14.10 6.32 8.08
N GLU A 65 15.29 6.81 7.73
CA GLU A 65 16.10 7.70 8.57
C GLU A 65 15.50 9.12 8.59
N ARG A 66 14.25 9.21 9.05
CA ARG A 66 13.49 10.46 9.18
C ARG A 66 12.90 10.56 10.58
N ASP A 67 12.74 11.78 11.07
CA ASP A 67 11.97 11.99 12.31
C ASP A 67 10.53 11.49 12.11
N GLN A 68 10.05 10.68 13.05
CA GLN A 68 8.72 10.08 12.99
C GLN A 68 7.61 11.12 12.99
N THR A 69 7.79 12.20 13.76
CA THR A 69 6.80 13.29 13.86
C THR A 69 6.68 14.01 12.53
N ASP A 70 7.81 14.31 11.89
CA ASP A 70 7.84 14.98 10.58
C ASP A 70 7.18 14.11 9.50
N LEU A 71 7.47 12.81 9.49
CA LEU A 71 6.85 11.85 8.57
C LEU A 71 5.33 11.81 8.77
N TYR A 72 4.87 11.70 10.02
CA TYR A 72 3.44 11.65 10.34
C TYR A 72 2.73 12.94 9.94
N GLN A 73 3.33 14.09 10.22
CA GLN A 73 2.75 15.39 9.82
C GLN A 73 2.65 15.53 8.30
N GLU A 74 3.66 15.05 7.56
CA GLU A 74 3.63 15.06 6.09
C GLU A 74 2.49 14.18 5.56
N LEU A 75 2.36 12.94 6.05
CA LEU A 75 1.30 12.02 5.63
C LEU A 75 -0.09 12.54 6.00
N ILE A 76 -0.25 13.09 7.20
CA ILE A 76 -1.52 13.69 7.64
C ILE A 76 -1.90 14.88 6.73
N ARG A 77 -0.94 15.73 6.32
CA ARG A 77 -1.22 16.82 5.37
C ARG A 77 -1.69 16.30 4.01
N TRP A 78 -1.12 15.17 3.53
CA TRP A 78 -1.60 14.51 2.32
C TRP A 78 -3.08 14.11 2.48
N TYR A 79 -3.41 13.41 3.55
CA TYR A 79 -4.78 12.91 3.78
C TYR A 79 -5.78 14.07 3.99
N ASP A 80 -5.43 15.07 4.80
CA ASP A 80 -6.26 16.23 5.05
C ASP A 80 -6.52 17.08 3.79
N HIS A 81 -5.53 17.20 2.91
CA HIS A 81 -5.67 17.92 1.64
C HIS A 81 -6.80 17.35 0.77
N PHE A 82 -6.99 16.04 0.82
CA PHE A 82 -8.07 15.35 0.12
C PHE A 82 -9.31 15.10 0.99
N GLY A 83 -9.41 15.72 2.15
CA GLY A 83 -10.58 15.66 3.04
C GLY A 83 -10.69 14.36 3.84
N LEU A 84 -9.64 13.55 3.88
CA LEU A 84 -9.63 12.32 4.65
C LEU A 84 -9.17 12.59 6.08
N LYS A 85 -9.89 12.02 7.05
CA LYS A 85 -9.55 12.12 8.47
C LYS A 85 -9.29 10.75 9.06
N ARG A 86 -8.31 10.69 9.96
CA ARG A 86 -7.99 9.48 10.69
C ARG A 86 -9.18 9.06 11.56
N ARG A 87 -9.49 7.75 11.56
CA ARG A 87 -10.40 7.15 12.54
C ARG A 87 -9.70 7.04 13.90
N ASP A 88 -10.44 7.32 14.98
CA ASP A 88 -9.97 7.00 16.32
C ASP A 88 -9.75 5.49 16.47
N GLY A 89 -8.58 5.09 16.99
CA GLY A 89 -8.20 3.69 17.10
C GLY A 89 -7.84 3.00 15.78
N GLY A 90 -7.77 3.73 14.65
CA GLY A 90 -7.28 3.22 13.38
C GLY A 90 -5.77 3.05 13.34
N GLU A 91 -5.29 2.38 12.27
CA GLU A 91 -3.86 2.18 12.01
C GLU A 91 -3.11 3.51 11.88
N LEU A 92 -1.81 3.51 12.13
CA LEU A 92 -0.97 4.71 12.02
C LEU A 92 -0.84 5.18 10.56
N PRO A 93 -0.66 6.49 10.33
CA PRO A 93 -0.67 7.08 8.98
C PRO A 93 0.42 6.52 8.05
N ASP A 94 1.51 6.02 8.60
CA ASP A 94 2.67 5.48 7.88
C ASP A 94 2.62 3.97 7.67
N HIS A 95 1.55 3.30 8.05
CA HIS A 95 1.36 1.88 7.75
C HIS A 95 1.06 1.69 6.26
N LEU A 96 1.72 0.71 5.63
CA LEU A 96 1.59 0.47 4.19
C LEU A 96 0.13 0.33 3.75
N SER A 97 -0.72 -0.38 4.52
CA SER A 97 -2.13 -0.52 4.18
C SER A 97 -2.88 0.81 4.14
N VAL A 98 -2.56 1.76 5.03
CA VAL A 98 -3.19 3.10 5.06
C VAL A 98 -2.76 3.92 3.84
N MET A 99 -1.48 3.85 3.47
CA MET A 99 -0.98 4.52 2.27
C MET A 99 -1.62 3.96 0.99
N LEU A 100 -1.85 2.65 0.93
CA LEU A 100 -2.53 2.01 -0.19
C LEU A 100 -4.03 2.35 -0.23
N GLU A 101 -4.71 2.45 0.91
CA GLU A 101 -6.10 2.95 0.98
C GLU A 101 -6.22 4.40 0.50
N PHE A 102 -5.22 5.23 0.76
CA PHE A 102 -5.17 6.57 0.22
C PHE A 102 -5.07 6.57 -1.32
N LEU A 103 -4.22 5.73 -1.90
CA LEU A 103 -4.13 5.58 -3.35
C LEU A 103 -5.41 4.99 -3.96
N GLN A 104 -6.04 4.02 -3.28
CA GLN A 104 -7.37 3.51 -3.64
C GLN A 104 -8.38 4.65 -3.75
N PHE A 105 -8.42 5.54 -2.75
CA PHE A 105 -9.30 6.70 -2.74
C PHE A 105 -8.99 7.66 -3.89
N LEU A 106 -7.73 8.03 -4.12
CA LEU A 106 -7.35 8.95 -5.21
C LEU A 106 -7.75 8.40 -6.58
N THR A 107 -7.55 7.10 -6.79
CA THR A 107 -7.91 6.43 -8.04
C THR A 107 -9.45 6.35 -8.22
N ALA A 108 -10.21 6.16 -7.12
CA ALA A 108 -11.67 6.26 -7.17
C ALA A 108 -12.14 7.68 -7.49
N GLN A 109 -11.47 8.72 -6.96
CA GLN A 109 -11.75 10.12 -7.30
C GLN A 109 -11.44 10.45 -8.77
N GLU A 110 -10.42 9.83 -9.36
CA GLU A 110 -10.14 9.93 -10.80
C GLU A 110 -11.35 9.48 -11.62
N ASN A 111 -11.94 8.34 -11.28
CA ASN A 111 -13.15 7.86 -11.94
C ASN A 111 -14.35 8.81 -11.74
N ALA A 112 -14.53 9.31 -10.53
CA ALA A 112 -15.63 10.22 -10.21
C ALA A 112 -15.52 11.57 -10.95
N ASN A 113 -14.31 12.00 -11.29
CA ASN A 113 -14.01 13.25 -12.00
C ASN A 113 -13.63 13.04 -13.47
N ALA A 114 -13.96 11.90 -14.07
CA ALA A 114 -13.53 11.53 -15.42
C ALA A 114 -13.90 12.56 -16.51
N ALA A 115 -14.93 13.37 -16.29
CA ALA A 115 -15.35 14.44 -17.21
C ALA A 115 -14.53 15.74 -17.05
N ASP A 116 -13.72 15.88 -16.00
CA ASP A 116 -12.87 17.05 -15.74
C ASP A 116 -11.40 16.68 -15.93
N ALA A 117 -10.87 16.96 -17.11
CA ALA A 117 -9.49 16.63 -17.45
C ALA A 117 -8.45 17.32 -16.55
N ALA A 118 -8.74 18.52 -16.02
CA ALA A 118 -7.84 19.24 -15.13
C ALA A 118 -7.80 18.59 -13.74
N ALA A 119 -8.97 18.16 -13.22
CA ALA A 119 -9.06 17.41 -11.97
C ALA A 119 -8.34 16.06 -12.09
N VAL A 120 -8.54 15.32 -13.18
CA VAL A 120 -7.85 14.05 -13.46
C VAL A 120 -6.33 14.25 -13.51
N ALA A 121 -5.85 15.26 -14.23
CA ALA A 121 -4.40 15.55 -14.29
C ALA A 121 -3.81 15.86 -12.90
N SER A 122 -4.54 16.58 -12.06
CA SER A 122 -4.12 16.89 -10.68
C SER A 122 -4.07 15.63 -9.81
N LEU A 123 -5.05 14.74 -9.96
CA LEU A 123 -5.09 13.45 -9.26
C LEU A 123 -3.95 12.53 -9.71
N HIS A 124 -3.64 12.48 -11.02
CA HIS A 124 -2.49 11.74 -11.55
C HIS A 124 -1.17 12.24 -10.95
N ALA A 125 -0.97 13.56 -10.92
CA ALA A 125 0.23 14.14 -10.32
C ALA A 125 0.35 13.80 -8.83
N ALA A 126 -0.75 13.86 -8.08
CA ALA A 126 -0.79 13.51 -6.66
C ALA A 126 -0.49 12.02 -6.44
N GLN A 127 -1.11 11.13 -7.21
CA GLN A 127 -0.86 9.68 -7.12
C GLN A 127 0.62 9.37 -7.41
N ALA A 128 1.17 9.90 -8.51
CA ALA A 128 2.56 9.65 -8.91
C ALA A 128 3.57 10.15 -7.86
N ASP A 129 3.34 11.35 -7.30
CA ASP A 129 4.21 11.93 -6.28
C ASP A 129 4.14 11.12 -4.97
N PHE A 130 2.93 10.74 -4.54
CA PHE A 130 2.73 9.94 -3.33
C PHE A 130 3.35 8.52 -3.46
N VAL A 131 3.12 7.84 -4.58
CA VAL A 131 3.75 6.54 -4.87
C VAL A 131 5.27 6.66 -4.78
N THR A 132 5.86 7.62 -5.49
CA THR A 132 7.32 7.75 -5.60
C THR A 132 7.98 8.12 -4.27
N ARG A 133 7.37 9.01 -3.49
CA ARG A 133 8.00 9.54 -2.27
C ARG A 133 7.66 8.76 -1.00
N GLN A 134 6.47 8.18 -0.92
CA GLN A 134 6.01 7.58 0.33
C GLN A 134 5.95 6.06 0.24
N VAL A 135 5.40 5.50 -0.84
CA VAL A 135 5.11 4.06 -0.91
C VAL A 135 6.31 3.25 -1.38
N LEU A 136 6.93 3.63 -2.50
CA LEU A 136 8.04 2.88 -3.09
C LEU A 136 9.22 2.67 -2.14
N PRO A 137 9.69 3.69 -1.37
CA PRO A 137 10.81 3.49 -0.46
C PRO A 137 10.52 2.44 0.62
N LEU A 138 9.27 2.36 1.08
CA LEU A 138 8.86 1.34 2.05
C LEU A 138 8.77 -0.04 1.38
N VAL A 139 8.14 -0.14 0.22
CA VAL A 139 7.99 -1.42 -0.50
C VAL A 139 9.35 -2.01 -0.87
N ASP A 140 10.26 -1.20 -1.40
CA ASP A 140 11.63 -1.64 -1.74
C ASP A 140 12.40 -2.11 -0.48
N THR A 141 12.20 -1.43 0.66
CA THR A 141 12.78 -1.84 1.94
C THR A 141 12.20 -3.17 2.42
N VAL A 142 10.87 -3.34 2.32
CA VAL A 142 10.21 -4.60 2.69
C VAL A 142 10.74 -5.75 1.82
N ILE A 143 10.81 -5.57 0.51
CA ILE A 143 11.37 -6.58 -0.41
C ILE A 143 12.80 -6.95 -0.02
N GLY A 144 13.64 -5.96 0.26
CA GLY A 144 15.06 -6.17 0.58
C GLY A 144 15.32 -6.85 1.92
N LYS A 145 14.37 -6.78 2.86
CA LYS A 145 14.54 -7.31 4.23
C LYS A 145 13.70 -8.54 4.53
N LEU A 146 12.66 -8.80 3.73
CA LEU A 146 11.70 -9.85 4.04
C LEU A 146 12.29 -11.25 3.83
N GLU A 147 12.35 -12.02 4.90
CA GLU A 147 12.72 -13.43 4.91
C GLU A 147 11.51 -14.26 5.37
N THR A 148 10.81 -14.88 4.43
CA THR A 148 9.66 -15.73 4.73
C THR A 148 9.63 -16.95 3.82
N ALA A 149 9.25 -18.10 4.38
CA ALA A 149 9.03 -19.34 3.64
C ALA A 149 7.59 -19.47 3.12
N ASP A 150 6.68 -18.60 3.56
CA ASP A 150 5.30 -18.62 3.08
C ASP A 150 5.21 -18.05 1.67
N PRO A 151 4.69 -18.83 0.69
CA PRO A 151 4.69 -18.41 -0.72
C PRO A 151 3.89 -17.14 -0.98
N ARG A 152 2.78 -16.91 -0.26
CA ARG A 152 1.95 -15.74 -0.40
C ARG A 152 2.71 -14.48 0.00
N TYR A 153 3.27 -14.48 1.21
CA TYR A 153 3.98 -13.30 1.75
C TYR A 153 5.33 -13.08 1.08
N HIS A 154 5.93 -14.13 0.52
CA HIS A 154 7.11 -13.98 -0.34
C HIS A 154 6.76 -13.25 -1.64
N ALA A 155 5.63 -13.58 -2.29
CA ALA A 155 5.21 -12.99 -3.55
C ALA A 155 4.61 -11.58 -3.41
N LEU A 156 3.89 -11.32 -2.31
CA LEU A 156 3.04 -10.15 -2.13
C LEU A 156 3.74 -8.79 -2.33
N PRO A 157 4.92 -8.50 -1.71
CA PRO A 157 5.58 -7.21 -1.91
C PRO A 157 6.11 -7.01 -3.34
N GLY A 158 6.61 -8.08 -3.96
CA GLY A 158 7.07 -8.04 -5.35
C GLY A 158 5.93 -7.78 -6.35
N ALA A 159 4.77 -8.39 -6.12
CA ALA A 159 3.56 -8.15 -6.91
C ALA A 159 3.06 -6.70 -6.76
N LEU A 160 3.07 -6.15 -5.54
CA LEU A 160 2.77 -4.74 -5.31
C LEU A 160 3.76 -3.84 -6.05
N ARG A 161 5.05 -4.15 -5.99
CA ARG A 161 6.10 -3.36 -6.66
C ARG A 161 5.87 -3.30 -8.18
N ALA A 162 5.58 -4.45 -8.80
CA ALA A 162 5.28 -4.52 -10.24
C ALA A 162 4.01 -3.72 -10.59
N PHE A 163 2.96 -3.83 -9.79
CA PHE A 163 1.74 -3.04 -9.97
C PHE A 163 2.01 -1.52 -9.87
N LEU A 164 2.84 -1.08 -8.92
CA LEU A 164 3.19 0.34 -8.78
C LEU A 164 4.02 0.87 -9.97
N ASP A 165 4.86 0.04 -10.58
CA ASP A 165 5.58 0.40 -11.82
C ASP A 165 4.62 0.62 -12.99
N ASP A 166 3.65 -0.28 -13.15
CA ASP A 166 2.60 -0.15 -14.17
C ASP A 166 1.74 1.11 -13.92
N GLU A 167 1.42 1.40 -12.65
CA GLU A 167 0.70 2.61 -12.26
C GLU A 167 1.47 3.88 -12.64
N LEU A 168 2.77 3.96 -12.32
CA LEU A 168 3.59 5.11 -12.69
C LEU A 168 3.65 5.30 -14.21
N ALA A 169 3.68 4.21 -14.99
CA ALA A 169 3.62 4.31 -16.44
C ALA A 169 2.28 4.89 -16.93
N VAL A 170 1.16 4.51 -16.32
CA VAL A 170 -0.17 5.07 -16.62
C VAL A 170 -0.26 6.54 -16.22
N LEU A 171 0.36 6.93 -15.11
CA LEU A 171 0.36 8.29 -14.57
C LEU A 171 1.35 9.23 -15.30
N GLY A 172 2.11 8.71 -16.27
CA GLY A 172 3.04 9.48 -17.10
C GLY A 172 4.38 9.82 -16.41
N ARG A 173 4.86 8.94 -15.55
CA ARG A 173 6.11 9.10 -14.78
C ARG A 173 7.09 7.96 -15.06
#